data_7a83fbb083d3a1206565f2ebe7ca421a
#
_entry.id   7a83fbb083d3a1206565f2ebe7ca421a
#
_cell.length_a   1.000
_cell.length_b   1.000
_cell.length_c   1.000
_cell.angle_alpha   90.00
_cell.angle_beta   90.00
_cell.angle_gamma   90.00
#
_symmetry.space_group_name_H-M   'P 1'
#
loop_
_entity.id
_entity.type
_entity.pdbx_description
1 polymer ?
#
loop_
_entity_poly.entity_id
_entity_poly.type
_entity_poly.pdbx_seq_one_letter_code
_entity_poly.pdbx_strand_id
1 'polypeptide(L)'
;MGATLITSNKVTLDELSEVKLPEKTNSYVPVSHVDFINNTKDIANRILNNHTLHSEQFGVARDGKQMFGTLTYKEDFHDEKQDIGLSIGLRNSYDKSMSLGLCSGASVFVCENLMMTGE
;
A
#
# COMPACT_ATOMS: atom_id res chain seq x y z
N MET A 1 -8.82 -8.38 -14.28
CA MET A 1 -9.10 -8.22 -12.86
C MET A 1 -8.26 -7.11 -12.28
N GLY A 2 -8.86 -6.29 -11.52
CA GLY A 2 -8.16 -5.16 -10.97
C GLY A 2 -7.21 -5.53 -9.85
N ALA A 3 -6.46 -4.52 -9.43
CA ALA A 3 -5.59 -4.66 -8.28
C ALA A 3 -6.44 -4.81 -7.04
N THR A 4 -6.46 -5.98 -6.50
CA THR A 4 -7.23 -6.24 -5.31
C THR A 4 -6.34 -6.84 -4.24
N LEU A 5 -6.65 -6.54 -3.02
CA LEU A 5 -5.98 -7.12 -1.88
C LEU A 5 -6.66 -8.45 -1.57
N ILE A 6 -5.82 -9.46 -1.43
CA ILE A 6 -6.32 -10.78 -1.06
C ILE A 6 -6.25 -10.87 0.45
N THR A 7 -7.18 -10.21 1.09
CA THR A 7 -7.30 -10.23 2.53
C THR A 7 -8.74 -10.47 2.90
N SER A 8 -8.96 -10.98 4.08
CA SER A 8 -10.31 -11.22 4.54
C SER A 8 -11.04 -9.93 4.89
N ASN A 9 -10.31 -8.88 5.25
CA ASN A 9 -10.91 -7.64 5.73
C ASN A 9 -10.23 -6.43 5.14
N LYS A 10 -11.00 -5.61 4.43
CA LYS A 10 -10.52 -4.31 3.99
C LYS A 10 -10.72 -3.31 5.11
N VAL A 11 -9.74 -2.44 5.29
CA VAL A 11 -9.79 -1.45 6.37
C VAL A 11 -9.34 -0.10 5.83
N THR A 12 -9.70 0.94 6.57
CA THR A 12 -9.22 2.29 6.30
C THR A 12 -7.94 2.55 7.08
N LEU A 13 -7.28 3.66 6.74
CA LEU A 13 -6.07 4.06 7.45
C LEU A 13 -6.39 4.32 8.93
N ASP A 14 -7.55 4.93 9.20
CA ASP A 14 -7.96 5.18 10.58
C ASP A 14 -8.15 3.89 11.35
N GLU A 15 -8.73 2.89 10.72
CA GLU A 15 -8.91 1.60 11.38
C GLU A 15 -7.57 0.92 11.65
N LEU A 16 -6.61 1.10 10.76
CA LEU A 16 -5.27 0.58 11.00
C LEU A 16 -4.61 1.21 12.21
N SER A 17 -4.88 2.50 12.44
CA SER A 17 -4.29 3.19 13.57
C SER A 17 -4.78 2.67 14.91
N GLU A 18 -5.91 1.97 14.91
CA GLU A 18 -6.48 1.41 16.13
C GLU A 18 -5.88 0.06 16.48
N VAL A 19 -5.16 -0.56 15.58
CA VAL A 19 -4.49 -1.83 15.87
C VAL A 19 -3.31 -1.54 16.79
N LYS A 20 -3.28 -2.25 17.91
CA LYS A 20 -2.26 -1.98 18.92
C LYS A 20 -0.89 -2.42 18.42
N LEU A 21 0.07 -1.51 18.52
CA LEU A 21 1.46 -1.80 18.21
C LEU A 21 2.06 -2.66 19.31
N PRO A 22 2.72 -3.77 18.97
CA PRO A 22 3.37 -4.60 19.98
C PRO A 22 4.48 -3.86 20.70
N GLU A 23 4.81 -4.33 21.88
CA GLU A 23 5.90 -3.74 22.63
C GLU A 23 7.24 -4.12 22.02
N LYS A 24 8.15 -3.17 22.11
CA LYS A 24 9.52 -3.38 21.67
C LYS A 24 10.23 -4.35 22.60
N THR A 25 11.03 -5.24 22.02
CA THR A 25 11.90 -6.11 22.78
C THR A 25 13.34 -5.88 22.34
N ASN A 26 14.28 -6.60 22.96
CA ASN A 26 15.69 -6.47 22.60
C ASN A 26 15.97 -6.85 21.14
N SER A 27 15.20 -7.78 20.60
CA SER A 27 15.43 -8.29 19.26
C SER A 27 14.34 -7.91 18.27
N TYR A 28 13.35 -7.14 18.71
CA TYR A 28 12.22 -6.83 17.85
C TYR A 28 11.74 -5.41 18.10
N VAL A 29 11.79 -4.62 17.05
CA VAL A 29 11.25 -3.26 17.07
C VAL A 29 10.12 -3.22 16.06
N PRO A 30 8.86 -3.22 16.50
CA PRO A 30 7.74 -3.19 15.57
C PRO A 30 7.66 -1.85 14.85
N VAL A 31 7.23 -1.91 13.59
CA VAL A 31 6.98 -0.72 12.80
C VAL A 31 5.47 -0.56 12.69
N SER A 32 4.96 0.61 13.02
CA SER A 32 3.53 0.89 12.92
C SER A 32 3.08 0.77 11.47
N HIS A 33 1.95 0.09 11.25
CA HIS A 33 1.35 0.00 9.92
C HIS A 33 1.16 1.39 9.31
N VAL A 34 0.59 2.30 10.10
CA VAL A 34 0.29 3.65 9.63
C VAL A 34 1.57 4.43 9.35
N ASP A 35 2.55 4.34 10.22
CA ASP A 35 3.83 5.05 10.02
C ASP A 35 4.52 4.55 8.76
N PHE A 36 4.50 3.25 8.53
CA PHE A 36 5.09 2.68 7.33
C PHE A 36 4.39 3.21 6.07
N ILE A 37 3.06 3.24 6.10
CA ILE A 37 2.29 3.75 4.97
C ILE A 37 2.59 5.23 4.73
N ASN A 38 2.56 6.03 5.78
CA ASN A 38 2.77 7.47 5.65
C ASN A 38 4.20 7.78 5.20
N ASN A 39 5.18 7.06 5.72
CA ASN A 39 6.56 7.26 5.28
C ASN A 39 6.73 6.88 3.82
N THR A 40 6.07 5.83 3.37
CA THR A 40 6.10 5.44 1.97
C THR A 40 5.46 6.50 1.08
N LYS A 41 4.34 7.07 1.52
CA LYS A 41 3.70 8.16 0.79
C LYS A 41 4.60 9.38 0.68
N ASP A 42 5.29 9.73 1.76
CA ASP A 42 6.19 10.87 1.76
C ASP A 42 7.34 10.68 0.79
N ILE A 43 7.92 9.49 0.78
CA ILE A 43 9.01 9.18 -0.13
C ILE A 43 8.51 9.19 -1.57
N ALA A 44 7.35 8.59 -1.81
CA ALA A 44 6.78 8.56 -3.14
C ALA A 44 6.50 9.97 -3.66
N ASN A 45 5.98 10.84 -2.80
CA ASN A 45 5.70 12.22 -3.20
C ASN A 45 6.96 12.97 -3.59
N ARG A 46 8.09 12.63 -3.00
CA ARG A 46 9.36 13.28 -3.35
C ARG A 46 9.96 12.73 -4.62
N ILE A 47 9.78 11.46 -4.88
CA ILE A 47 10.40 10.79 -6.03
C ILE A 47 9.51 10.90 -7.26
N LEU A 48 8.21 10.77 -7.09
CA LEU A 48 7.26 10.76 -8.20
C LEU A 48 6.71 12.17 -8.43
N ASN A 49 7.56 13.05 -8.95
CA ASN A 49 7.25 14.47 -9.06
C ASN A 49 6.01 14.76 -9.89
N ASN A 50 5.77 13.97 -10.92
CA ASN A 50 4.66 14.21 -11.86
C ASN A 50 3.53 13.23 -11.65
N HIS A 51 3.37 12.73 -10.44
CA HIS A 51 2.34 11.75 -10.13
C HIS A 51 1.53 12.21 -8.93
N THR A 52 0.27 11.79 -8.91
CA THR A 52 -0.63 12.08 -7.81
C THR A 52 -1.22 10.77 -7.31
N LEU A 53 -1.36 10.65 -6.00
CA LEU A 53 -1.99 9.48 -5.42
C LEU A 53 -3.44 9.39 -5.89
N HIS A 54 -3.75 8.33 -6.60
CA HIS A 54 -5.07 8.13 -7.17
C HIS A 54 -5.97 7.32 -6.24
N SER A 55 -5.42 6.25 -5.67
CA SER A 55 -6.20 5.40 -4.79
C SER A 55 -5.28 4.67 -3.83
N GLU A 56 -5.87 4.23 -2.75
CA GLU A 56 -5.18 3.41 -1.77
C GLU A 56 -6.14 2.37 -1.25
N GLN A 57 -5.61 1.19 -0.97
CA GLN A 57 -6.39 0.10 -0.41
C GLN A 57 -5.55 -0.57 0.65
N PHE A 58 -6.18 -0.91 1.75
CA PHE A 58 -5.51 -1.61 2.85
C PHE A 58 -6.37 -2.77 3.30
N GLY A 59 -5.71 -3.82 3.73
CA GLY A 59 -6.38 -4.98 4.28
C GLY A 59 -5.57 -5.55 5.42
N VAL A 60 -6.24 -6.30 6.26
CA VAL A 60 -5.58 -6.93 7.39
C VAL A 60 -5.95 -8.41 7.47
N ALA A 61 -5.09 -9.16 8.11
CA ALA A 61 -5.31 -10.55 8.45
C ALA A 61 -4.77 -10.79 9.85
N ARG A 62 -5.11 -11.91 10.43
CA ARG A 62 -4.64 -12.31 11.77
C ARG A 62 -4.94 -11.24 12.81
N ASP A 63 -6.19 -10.80 12.87
CA ASP A 63 -6.67 -9.82 13.84
C ASP A 63 -5.89 -8.51 13.76
N GLY A 64 -5.57 -8.09 12.55
CA GLY A 64 -4.86 -6.82 12.33
C GLY A 64 -3.37 -6.93 12.46
N LYS A 65 -2.83 -8.11 12.77
CA LYS A 65 -1.38 -8.28 12.94
C LYS A 65 -0.64 -8.31 11.62
N GLN A 66 -1.33 -8.62 10.52
CA GLN A 66 -0.76 -8.54 9.18
C GLN A 66 -1.48 -7.44 8.42
N MET A 67 -0.71 -6.62 7.75
CA MET A 67 -1.25 -5.55 6.93
C MET A 67 -0.72 -5.70 5.51
N PHE A 68 -1.63 -5.53 4.56
CA PHE A 68 -1.31 -5.47 3.14
C PHE A 68 -1.89 -4.19 2.59
N GLY A 69 -1.14 -3.51 1.75
CA GLY A 69 -1.61 -2.26 1.20
C GLY A 69 -1.18 -2.06 -0.23
N THR A 70 -1.92 -1.23 -0.93
CA THR A 70 -1.61 -0.83 -2.30
C THR A 70 -1.83 0.67 -2.41
N LEU A 71 -0.82 1.37 -2.91
CA LEU A 71 -0.91 2.79 -3.24
C LEU A 71 -0.78 2.90 -4.75
N THR A 72 -1.72 3.56 -5.39
CA THR A 72 -1.73 3.69 -6.83
C THR A 72 -1.60 5.16 -7.19
N TYR A 73 -0.58 5.48 -7.99
CA TYR A 73 -0.29 6.83 -8.42
C TYR A 73 -0.52 6.95 -9.91
N LYS A 74 -1.06 8.08 -10.32
CA LYS A 74 -1.29 8.40 -11.73
C LYS A 74 -0.39 9.53 -12.15
N GLU A 75 0.09 9.49 -13.39
CA GLU A 75 0.81 10.61 -13.98
C GLU A 75 -0.12 11.80 -14.11
N ASP A 76 0.41 12.99 -13.83
CA ASP A 76 -0.36 14.22 -13.96
C ASP A 76 -0.66 14.53 -15.43
N PHE A 77 0.25 14.19 -16.32
CA PHE A 77 0.07 14.37 -17.75
C PHE A 77 -0.04 13.01 -18.40
N HIS A 78 -1.16 12.74 -19.01
CA HIS A 78 -1.41 11.39 -19.52
C HIS A 78 -2.08 11.46 -20.87
N ASP A 79 -1.98 10.34 -21.61
CA ASP A 79 -2.70 10.15 -22.87
C ASP A 79 -4.17 9.91 -22.55
N GLU A 80 -5.04 10.53 -23.33
CA GLU A 80 -6.47 10.40 -23.10
C GLU A 80 -6.96 8.98 -23.27
N LYS A 81 -6.28 8.20 -24.09
CA LYS A 81 -6.74 6.86 -24.39
C LYS A 81 -6.40 5.86 -23.30
N GLN A 82 -5.33 6.11 -22.58
CA GLN A 82 -4.85 5.16 -21.61
C GLN A 82 -3.98 5.87 -20.60
N ASP A 83 -4.37 5.73 -19.35
CA ASP A 83 -3.61 6.29 -18.25
C ASP A 83 -2.66 5.22 -17.72
N ILE A 84 -1.42 5.60 -17.52
CA ILE A 84 -0.43 4.70 -16.97
C ILE A 84 0.05 5.30 -15.67
N GLY A 85 0.14 4.46 -14.67
CA GLY A 85 0.59 4.89 -13.38
C GLY A 85 1.51 3.89 -12.73
N LEU A 86 1.76 4.11 -11.47
CA LEU A 86 2.64 3.26 -10.67
C LEU A 86 1.90 2.79 -9.45
N SER A 87 2.03 1.51 -9.15
CA SER A 87 1.47 0.93 -7.93
C SER A 87 2.59 0.52 -7.00
N ILE A 88 2.38 0.77 -5.73
CA ILE A 88 3.30 0.37 -4.68
C ILE A 88 2.56 -0.57 -3.75
N GLY A 89 3.08 -1.77 -3.60
CA GLY A 89 2.53 -2.73 -2.66
C GLY A 89 3.32 -2.69 -1.36
N LEU A 90 2.60 -2.80 -0.25
CA LEU A 90 3.19 -2.75 1.08
C LEU A 90 2.73 -3.96 1.89
N ARG A 91 3.58 -4.41 2.79
CA ARG A 91 3.18 -5.41 3.76
C ARG A 91 3.96 -5.18 5.05
N ASN A 92 3.31 -5.48 6.15
CA ASN A 92 3.93 -5.38 7.47
C ASN A 92 3.25 -6.37 8.40
N SER A 93 3.93 -6.81 9.41
CA SER A 93 3.31 -7.69 10.39
C SER A 93 3.72 -7.28 11.79
N TYR A 94 2.83 -7.56 12.73
CA TYR A 94 3.07 -7.32 14.15
C TYR A 94 3.39 -8.61 14.90
N ASP A 95 3.29 -9.74 14.23
CA ASP A 95 3.54 -11.06 14.85
C ASP A 95 4.75 -11.76 14.27
N LYS A 96 5.58 -11.03 13.54
CA LYS A 96 6.78 -11.57 12.88
C LYS A 96 6.48 -12.64 11.84
N SER A 97 5.21 -12.77 11.42
CA SER A 97 4.83 -13.80 10.46
C SER A 97 5.38 -13.53 9.07
N MET A 98 5.72 -12.27 8.79
CA MET A 98 6.33 -11.90 7.52
C MET A 98 7.18 -10.65 7.73
N SER A 99 8.15 -10.45 6.86
CA SER A 99 8.98 -9.26 6.95
C SER A 99 8.28 -8.07 6.30
N LEU A 100 8.67 -6.89 6.74
CA LEU A 100 8.24 -5.65 6.11
C LEU A 100 8.68 -5.65 4.66
N GLY A 101 7.80 -5.30 3.75
CA GLY A 101 8.12 -5.39 2.34
C GLY A 101 7.45 -4.32 1.52
N LEU A 102 8.14 -3.98 0.43
CA LEU A 102 7.66 -3.07 -0.59
C LEU A 102 7.86 -3.71 -1.94
N CYS A 103 6.93 -3.49 -2.84
CA CYS A 103 7.11 -3.83 -4.23
C CYS A 103 6.45 -2.76 -5.08
N SER A 104 6.86 -2.67 -6.34
CA SER A 104 6.27 -1.69 -7.23
C SER A 104 6.00 -2.33 -8.57
N GLY A 105 5.02 -1.76 -9.28
CA GLY A 105 4.66 -2.25 -10.58
C GLY A 105 3.89 -1.20 -11.34
N ALA A 106 3.69 -1.45 -12.62
CA ALA A 106 2.93 -0.55 -13.45
C ALA A 106 1.45 -0.78 -13.25
N SER A 107 0.70 0.31 -13.31
CA SER A 107 -0.76 0.27 -13.28
C SER A 107 -1.29 0.85 -14.56
N VAL A 108 -2.30 0.23 -15.10
CA VAL A 108 -2.96 0.71 -16.31
C VAL A 108 -4.41 0.99 -15.97
N PHE A 109 -4.84 2.21 -16.22
CA PHE A 109 -6.21 2.62 -15.99
C PHE A 109 -6.92 2.61 -17.33
N VAL A 110 -7.83 1.68 -17.51
CA VAL A 110 -8.57 1.53 -18.75
C VAL A 110 -10.04 1.63 -18.42
N CYS A 111 -10.68 2.67 -18.95
CA CYS A 111 -12.08 2.91 -18.67
C CYS A 111 -12.31 2.97 -17.17
N GLU A 112 -13.08 2.04 -16.65
CA GLU A 112 -13.38 2.01 -15.22
C GLU A 112 -12.58 0.94 -14.48
N ASN A 113 -11.73 0.23 -15.19
CA ASN A 113 -11.00 -0.87 -14.61
C ASN A 113 -9.61 -0.43 -14.20
N LEU A 114 -9.22 -0.86 -13.04
CA LEU A 114 -7.88 -0.66 -12.54
C LEU A 114 -7.19 -2.01 -12.55
N MET A 115 -6.12 -2.11 -13.32
CA MET A 115 -5.37 -3.35 -13.42
C MET A 115 -3.94 -3.10 -12.96
N MET A 116 -3.41 -4.02 -12.19
CA MET A 116 -2.07 -3.92 -11.69
C MET A 116 -1.27 -5.13 -12.13
N THR A 117 -0.09 -4.85 -12.69
CA THR A 117 0.82 -5.88 -13.13
C THR A 117 2.12 -5.77 -12.35
N GLY A 118 2.01 -5.72 -11.05
CA GLY A 118 3.19 -5.60 -10.21
C GLY A 118 3.95 -6.91 -10.16
N GLU A 119 5.22 -6.81 -10.30
CA GLU A 119 6.06 -8.00 -10.28
C GLU A 119 7.26 -7.75 -9.43
#